data_25418765dfeb6dd8a83b09706d247cdc
#
_entry.id   25418765dfeb6dd8a83b09706d247cdc
#
_cell.length_a   1.000
_cell.length_b   1.000
_cell.length_c   1.000
_cell.angle_alpha   90.00
_cell.angle_beta   90.00
_cell.angle_gamma   90.00
#
_symmetry.space_group_name_H-M   'P 1'
#
loop_
_entity.id
_entity.type
_entity.pdbx_description
1 polymer ?
#
loop_
_entity_poly.entity_id
_entity_poly.type
_entity_poly.pdbx_seq_one_letter_code
_entity_poly.pdbx_strand_id
1 'polypeptide(L)'
;MRFVDRIEAVGTAVANEQVTLSAPVTERIVRLNFDDGSFVRAGQIVAVLQQGQEAAQLAEVQARARQAEQQLGRVTQLKNRGFATRADYDVQVAAAAAARAQAQQVRAQIGERVITAPFSGWVSLRNISAGAIANQGTAITTISDVSTIKLDFPVPETMLSVIRPGQQIEAVSAAWPGQPFRGTIHTIDPVVDPNTRAVTVRARIPNPDRRLRPGMMMTVAIETAPRNSLSVPELAVVGEGERRYVFALGDGNRARRTEVRTGLRSGGRVEILEGLRPGQRVITEGVVKVADGMQVRLGGTGNAAGRANRGPGGGAGR
;
A
#
# COMPACT_ATOMS: atom_id res chain seq x y z
N MET A 1 -5.54 -20.06 -25.98
CA MET A 1 -6.02 -18.70 -25.68
C MET A 1 -5.27 -18.19 -24.45
N ARG A 2 -5.06 -16.88 -24.32
CA ARG A 2 -4.42 -16.27 -23.15
C ARG A 2 -5.49 -16.03 -22.07
N PHE A 3 -5.26 -16.56 -20.89
CA PHE A 3 -6.11 -16.34 -19.70
C PHE A 3 -5.34 -15.60 -18.63
N VAL A 4 -6.03 -14.72 -17.93
CA VAL A 4 -5.49 -13.93 -16.81
C VAL A 4 -6.50 -14.06 -15.67
N ASP A 5 -6.07 -14.62 -14.55
CA ASP A 5 -6.89 -14.60 -13.34
C ASP A 5 -6.86 -13.19 -12.74
N ARG A 6 -7.99 -12.72 -12.31
CA ARG A 6 -8.14 -11.44 -11.61
C ARG A 6 -8.59 -11.72 -10.18
N ILE A 7 -7.74 -11.38 -9.24
CA ILE A 7 -8.05 -11.48 -7.83
C ILE A 7 -8.55 -10.11 -7.38
N GLU A 8 -9.75 -10.07 -6.82
CA GLU A 8 -10.31 -8.83 -6.27
C GLU A 8 -10.28 -8.87 -4.75
N ALA A 9 -9.85 -7.78 -4.15
CA ALA A 9 -9.82 -7.59 -2.72
C ALA A 9 -10.23 -6.16 -2.37
N VAL A 10 -10.70 -5.95 -1.14
CA VAL A 10 -10.97 -4.62 -0.60
C VAL A 10 -9.88 -4.26 0.37
N GLY A 11 -9.24 -3.10 0.17
CA GLY A 11 -8.15 -2.62 0.99
C GLY A 11 -8.40 -1.23 1.55
N THR A 12 -7.53 -0.85 2.47
CA THR A 12 -7.54 0.47 3.11
C THR A 12 -6.26 1.23 2.75
N ALA A 13 -6.43 2.45 2.30
CA ALA A 13 -5.34 3.37 2.02
C ALA A 13 -4.71 3.86 3.34
N VAL A 14 -3.39 3.81 3.44
CA VAL A 14 -2.60 4.27 4.59
C VAL A 14 -1.55 5.26 4.09
N ALA A 15 -1.22 6.26 4.88
CA ALA A 15 -0.14 7.19 4.55
C ALA A 15 1.21 6.47 4.39
N ASN A 16 2.13 7.04 3.62
CA ASN A 16 3.50 6.54 3.56
C ASN A 16 4.15 6.60 4.95
N GLU A 17 4.04 7.76 5.61
CA GLU A 17 4.41 7.94 7.01
C GLU A 17 3.33 8.79 7.69
N GLN A 18 3.02 8.47 8.94
CA GLN A 18 2.06 9.22 9.74
C GLN A 18 2.47 9.22 11.20
N VAL A 19 2.43 10.38 11.82
CA VAL A 19 2.72 10.55 13.25
C VAL A 19 1.80 11.60 13.85
N THR A 20 1.30 11.32 15.05
CA THR A 20 0.60 12.31 15.86
C THR A 20 1.61 12.98 16.77
N LEU A 21 1.83 14.27 16.57
CA LEU A 21 2.64 15.09 17.46
C LEU A 21 1.86 15.41 18.72
N SER A 22 2.42 15.09 19.88
CA SER A 22 1.84 15.34 21.18
C SER A 22 2.77 16.18 22.05
N ALA A 23 2.22 16.82 23.05
CA ALA A 23 2.99 17.55 24.05
C ALA A 23 3.81 16.57 24.92
N PRO A 24 5.15 16.70 24.97
CA PRO A 24 5.99 15.82 25.78
C PRO A 24 5.94 16.13 27.28
N VAL A 25 5.54 17.34 27.62
CA VAL A 25 5.40 17.86 29.00
C VAL A 25 4.10 18.65 29.13
N THR A 26 3.60 18.78 30.37
CA THR A 26 2.42 19.62 30.65
C THR A 26 2.84 21.07 30.71
N GLU A 27 2.49 21.86 29.69
CA GLU A 27 2.85 23.27 29.58
C GLU A 27 1.86 24.04 28.70
N ARG A 28 1.90 25.39 28.84
CA ARG A 28 1.13 26.28 27.97
C ARG A 28 1.75 26.35 26.57
N ILE A 29 0.91 26.30 25.55
CA ILE A 29 1.32 26.52 24.15
C ILE A 29 1.50 28.03 23.95
N VAL A 30 2.72 28.44 23.64
CA VAL A 30 3.03 29.87 23.33
C VAL A 30 2.59 30.18 21.89
N ARG A 31 2.92 29.31 20.95
CA ARG A 31 2.58 29.51 19.54
C ARG A 31 2.51 28.17 18.78
N LEU A 32 1.71 28.19 17.73
CA LEU A 32 1.62 27.13 16.72
C LEU A 32 2.11 27.77 15.40
N ASN A 33 3.05 27.11 14.72
CA ASN A 33 3.68 27.61 13.50
C ASN A 33 3.19 26.85 12.25
N PHE A 34 1.92 26.50 12.22
CA PHE A 34 1.27 25.85 11.09
C PHE A 34 -0.19 26.27 11.00
N ASP A 35 -0.74 26.23 9.82
CA ASP A 35 -2.18 26.37 9.55
C ASP A 35 -2.80 25.00 9.27
N ASP A 36 -4.09 24.87 9.51
CA ASP A 36 -4.86 23.67 9.26
C ASP A 36 -4.71 23.21 7.81
N GLY A 37 -4.32 21.96 7.61
CA GLY A 37 -4.11 21.41 6.28
C GLY A 37 -2.88 21.93 5.53
N SER A 38 -1.99 22.71 6.19
CA SER A 38 -0.76 23.19 5.56
C SER A 38 0.32 22.12 5.44
N PHE A 39 1.31 22.37 4.59
CA PHE A 39 2.48 21.52 4.44
C PHE A 39 3.59 21.96 5.36
N VAL A 40 4.20 21.03 6.09
CA VAL A 40 5.38 21.27 6.93
C VAL A 40 6.57 20.46 6.43
N ARG A 41 7.79 21.01 6.63
CA ARG A 41 9.04 20.34 6.26
C ARG A 41 9.64 19.61 7.45
N ALA A 42 10.41 18.57 7.19
CA ALA A 42 11.20 17.92 8.24
C ALA A 42 12.06 18.93 9.01
N GLY A 43 12.05 18.85 10.35
CA GLY A 43 12.75 19.77 11.23
C GLY A 43 12.05 21.12 11.46
N GLN A 44 10.96 21.43 10.75
CA GLN A 44 10.18 22.65 10.97
C GLN A 44 9.55 22.63 12.37
N ILE A 45 9.66 23.76 13.08
CA ILE A 45 9.01 23.92 14.39
C ILE A 45 7.50 24.02 14.18
N VAL A 46 6.76 23.07 14.76
CA VAL A 46 5.30 22.99 14.70
C VAL A 46 4.67 23.73 15.88
N ALA A 47 5.17 23.48 17.07
CA ALA A 47 4.66 24.14 18.28
C ALA A 47 5.80 24.52 19.23
N VAL A 48 5.58 25.58 19.99
CA VAL A 48 6.49 26.04 21.06
C VAL A 48 5.68 26.12 22.35
N LEU A 49 6.12 25.36 23.33
CA LEU A 49 5.60 25.41 24.70
C LEU A 49 6.33 26.48 25.52
N GLN A 50 5.77 26.86 26.66
CA GLN A 50 6.36 27.84 27.55
C GLN A 50 7.73 27.37 28.07
N GLN A 51 8.74 28.24 28.01
CA GLN A 51 10.15 27.96 28.33
C GLN A 51 10.77 28.91 29.34
N GLY A 52 9.96 29.83 29.91
CA GLY A 52 10.50 30.93 30.68
C GLY A 52 11.31 30.53 31.90
N GLN A 53 10.87 29.54 32.64
CA GLN A 53 11.55 29.02 33.83
C GLN A 53 12.87 28.30 33.46
N GLU A 54 12.84 27.44 32.45
CA GLU A 54 14.00 26.70 31.99
C GLU A 54 15.05 27.58 31.34
N ALA A 55 14.63 28.65 30.66
CA ALA A 55 15.55 29.63 30.11
C ALA A 55 16.32 30.37 31.21
N ALA A 56 15.63 30.74 32.30
CA ALA A 56 16.28 31.37 33.47
C ALA A 56 17.24 30.36 34.15
N GLN A 57 16.80 29.11 34.33
CA GLN A 57 17.64 28.07 34.90
C GLN A 57 18.85 27.75 34.02
N LEU A 58 18.70 27.76 32.69
CA LEU A 58 19.83 27.59 31.77
C LEU A 58 20.87 28.69 31.94
N ALA A 59 20.43 29.95 32.09
CA ALA A 59 21.35 31.07 32.30
C ALA A 59 22.15 30.90 33.60
N GLU A 60 21.51 30.43 34.68
CA GLU A 60 22.15 30.16 35.97
C GLU A 60 23.21 29.04 35.83
N VAL A 61 22.84 27.86 35.31
CA VAL A 61 23.78 26.73 35.22
C VAL A 61 24.91 26.99 34.23
N GLN A 62 24.67 27.81 33.20
CA GLN A 62 25.71 28.26 32.28
C GLN A 62 26.72 29.20 32.99
N ALA A 63 26.24 30.09 33.88
CA ALA A 63 27.15 30.93 34.67
C ALA A 63 28.03 30.09 35.60
N ARG A 64 27.46 29.06 36.25
CA ARG A 64 28.23 28.11 37.08
C ARG A 64 29.24 27.31 36.23
N ALA A 65 28.85 26.86 35.02
CA ALA A 65 29.79 26.17 34.13
C ALA A 65 30.97 27.05 33.72
N ARG A 66 30.70 28.32 33.35
CA ARG A 66 31.78 29.29 33.04
C ARG A 66 32.70 29.53 34.25
N GLN A 67 32.16 29.67 35.49
CA GLN A 67 32.93 29.81 36.69
C GLN A 67 33.87 28.60 36.91
N ALA A 68 33.34 27.38 36.82
CA ALA A 68 34.12 26.14 36.97
C ALA A 68 35.22 26.04 35.92
N GLU A 69 34.92 26.40 34.67
CA GLU A 69 35.91 26.42 33.57
C GLU A 69 37.06 27.45 33.82
N GLN A 70 36.72 28.63 34.29
CA GLN A 70 37.71 29.64 34.66
C GLN A 70 38.59 29.15 35.82
N GLN A 71 38.00 28.47 36.82
CA GLN A 71 38.76 27.88 37.92
C GLN A 71 39.68 26.78 37.45
N LEU A 72 39.22 25.88 36.59
CA LEU A 72 40.05 24.85 35.96
C LEU A 72 41.19 25.47 35.18
N GLY A 73 40.93 26.52 34.39
CA GLY A 73 41.96 27.27 33.66
C GLY A 73 43.06 27.82 34.59
N ARG A 74 42.66 28.43 35.73
CA ARG A 74 43.59 28.94 36.74
C ARG A 74 44.48 27.81 37.33
N VAL A 75 43.83 26.69 37.77
CA VAL A 75 44.57 25.54 38.36
C VAL A 75 45.46 24.90 37.34
N THR A 76 45.05 24.82 36.06
CA THR A 76 45.89 24.31 34.97
C THR A 76 47.18 25.13 34.80
N GLN A 77 47.07 26.47 34.88
CA GLN A 77 48.23 27.36 34.81
C GLN A 77 49.17 27.23 36.03
N LEU A 78 48.57 27.10 37.24
CA LEU A 78 49.35 26.86 38.47
C LEU A 78 50.04 25.50 38.44
N LYS A 79 49.39 24.44 38.00
CA LYS A 79 49.95 23.07 37.82
C LYS A 79 51.13 23.10 36.85
N ASN A 80 51.01 23.79 35.70
CA ASN A 80 52.07 23.90 34.71
C ASN A 80 53.30 24.67 35.22
N ARG A 81 53.13 25.52 36.26
CA ARG A 81 54.17 26.25 36.98
C ARG A 81 54.67 25.53 38.22
N GLY A 82 54.14 24.33 38.54
CA GLY A 82 54.52 23.55 39.71
C GLY A 82 53.89 24.00 41.03
N PHE A 83 52.87 24.85 41.02
CA PHE A 83 52.18 25.41 42.20
C PHE A 83 50.84 24.74 42.55
N ALA A 84 50.41 23.76 41.84
CA ALA A 84 49.25 22.96 42.14
C ALA A 84 49.51 21.46 42.03
N THR A 85 48.86 20.68 42.88
CA THR A 85 48.97 19.21 42.85
C THR A 85 48.15 18.59 41.71
N ARG A 86 48.47 17.36 41.36
CA ARG A 86 47.65 16.59 40.41
C ARG A 86 46.23 16.36 40.94
N ALA A 87 46.10 16.10 42.24
CA ALA A 87 44.81 15.93 42.89
C ALA A 87 43.93 17.18 42.78
N ASP A 88 44.50 18.41 43.03
CA ASP A 88 43.77 19.65 42.86
C ASP A 88 43.28 19.86 41.41
N TYR A 89 44.13 19.53 40.45
CA TYR A 89 43.75 19.61 39.05
C TYR A 89 42.60 18.62 38.70
N ASP A 90 42.73 17.36 39.14
CA ASP A 90 41.71 16.32 38.85
C ASP A 90 40.35 16.69 39.49
N VAL A 91 40.32 17.30 40.66
CA VAL A 91 39.10 17.83 41.30
C VAL A 91 38.46 18.92 40.44
N GLN A 92 39.26 19.85 39.88
CA GLN A 92 38.71 20.92 39.05
C GLN A 92 38.24 20.42 37.68
N VAL A 93 38.91 19.41 37.11
CA VAL A 93 38.43 18.74 35.89
C VAL A 93 37.06 18.13 36.12
N ALA A 94 36.91 17.38 37.22
CA ALA A 94 35.63 16.76 37.59
C ALA A 94 34.52 17.79 37.81
N ALA A 95 34.82 18.89 38.54
CA ALA A 95 33.88 19.98 38.82
C ALA A 95 33.42 20.70 37.52
N ALA A 96 34.35 20.99 36.61
CA ALA A 96 34.00 21.58 35.31
C ALA A 96 33.16 20.64 34.43
N ALA A 97 33.49 19.36 34.42
CA ALA A 97 32.71 18.35 33.69
C ALA A 97 31.28 18.21 34.24
N ALA A 98 31.11 18.18 35.57
CA ALA A 98 29.80 18.14 36.23
C ALA A 98 28.93 19.36 35.90
N ALA A 99 29.52 20.56 35.97
CA ALA A 99 28.83 21.80 35.64
C ALA A 99 28.39 21.89 34.17
N ARG A 100 29.22 21.37 33.23
CA ARG A 100 28.85 21.27 31.79
C ARG A 100 27.68 20.29 31.60
N ALA A 101 27.76 19.12 32.25
CA ALA A 101 26.69 18.11 32.16
C ALA A 101 25.35 18.68 32.66
N GLN A 102 25.36 19.46 33.76
CA GLN A 102 24.16 20.12 34.25
C GLN A 102 23.61 21.16 33.27
N ALA A 103 24.45 21.93 32.59
CA ALA A 103 24.00 22.88 31.57
C ALA A 103 23.44 22.16 30.33
N GLN A 104 23.99 20.99 29.95
CA GLN A 104 23.44 20.16 28.87
C GLN A 104 22.07 19.58 29.22
N GLN A 105 21.88 19.12 30.46
CA GLN A 105 20.61 18.60 30.95
C GLN A 105 19.49 19.64 30.80
N VAL A 106 19.70 20.86 31.30
CA VAL A 106 18.69 21.94 31.22
C VAL A 106 18.44 22.33 29.74
N ARG A 107 19.50 22.34 28.91
CA ARG A 107 19.33 22.57 27.45
C ARG A 107 18.48 21.51 26.78
N ALA A 108 18.62 20.24 27.15
CA ALA A 108 17.78 19.15 26.64
C ALA A 108 16.31 19.34 27.07
N GLN A 109 16.06 19.75 28.31
CA GLN A 109 14.70 20.05 28.80
C GLN A 109 14.03 21.21 28.03
N ILE A 110 14.79 22.21 27.62
CA ILE A 110 14.29 23.28 26.74
C ILE A 110 13.96 22.71 25.35
N GLY A 111 14.81 21.79 24.85
CA GLY A 111 14.57 21.11 23.57
C GLY A 111 13.25 20.34 23.52
N GLU A 112 12.84 19.73 24.62
CA GLU A 112 11.56 19.00 24.73
C GLU A 112 10.34 19.94 24.59
N ARG A 113 10.49 21.23 24.81
CA ARG A 113 9.43 22.23 24.67
C ARG A 113 9.30 22.81 23.25
N VAL A 114 10.14 22.37 22.33
CA VAL A 114 10.07 22.74 20.92
C VAL A 114 9.69 21.51 20.12
N ILE A 115 8.46 21.47 19.65
CA ILE A 115 7.93 20.32 18.91
C ILE A 115 8.20 20.55 17.43
N THR A 116 8.95 19.64 16.81
CA THR A 116 9.34 19.72 15.40
C THR A 116 8.72 18.56 14.60
N ALA A 117 8.54 18.79 13.31
CA ALA A 117 8.10 17.77 12.37
C ALA A 117 9.23 16.77 12.11
N PRO A 118 9.04 15.44 12.34
CA PRO A 118 10.07 14.43 12.11
C PRO A 118 10.32 14.15 10.61
N PHE A 119 9.30 14.36 9.79
CA PHE A 119 9.37 14.25 8.33
C PHE A 119 8.49 15.32 7.68
N SER A 120 8.65 15.52 6.38
CA SER A 120 7.83 16.46 5.62
C SER A 120 6.48 15.86 5.30
N GLY A 121 5.40 16.61 5.51
CA GLY A 121 4.04 16.11 5.30
C GLY A 121 2.97 17.17 5.48
N TRP A 122 1.73 16.75 5.35
CA TRP A 122 0.56 17.60 5.54
C TRP A 122 0.04 17.44 6.96
N VAL A 123 -0.20 18.57 7.63
CA VAL A 123 -0.79 18.57 8.97
C VAL A 123 -2.31 18.44 8.89
N SER A 124 -2.88 17.75 9.88
CA SER A 124 -4.33 17.66 10.05
C SER A 124 -4.89 18.97 10.65
N LEU A 125 -6.21 18.98 10.85
CA LEU A 125 -6.87 20.03 11.61
C LEU A 125 -6.33 20.06 13.04
N ARG A 126 -6.14 21.23 13.60
CA ARG A 126 -5.70 21.40 14.98
C ARG A 126 -6.90 21.34 15.94
N ASN A 127 -6.70 20.66 17.06
CA ASN A 127 -7.71 20.59 18.11
C ASN A 127 -7.37 21.49 19.31
N ILE A 128 -6.24 22.23 19.24
CA ILE A 128 -5.71 23.06 20.32
C ILE A 128 -5.25 24.40 19.78
N SER A 129 -5.34 25.44 20.61
CA SER A 129 -4.99 26.80 20.23
C SER A 129 -3.82 27.35 21.06
N ALA A 130 -3.13 28.36 20.56
CA ALA A 130 -2.15 29.10 21.32
C ALA A 130 -2.81 29.70 22.59
N GLY A 131 -2.11 29.66 23.70
CA GLY A 131 -2.60 30.06 25.04
C GLY A 131 -3.21 28.91 25.85
N ALA A 132 -3.59 27.80 25.23
CA ALA A 132 -4.10 26.62 25.94
C ALA A 132 -2.99 25.89 26.70
N ILE A 133 -3.37 25.17 27.76
CA ILE A 133 -2.48 24.26 28.48
C ILE A 133 -2.63 22.89 27.82
N ALA A 134 -1.52 22.33 27.32
CA ALA A 134 -1.43 20.97 26.84
C ALA A 134 -0.86 20.09 27.95
N ASN A 135 -1.59 19.06 28.34
CA ASN A 135 -1.06 18.02 29.25
C ASN A 135 -0.10 17.12 28.47
N GLN A 136 0.80 16.45 29.19
CA GLN A 136 1.65 15.43 28.58
C GLN A 136 0.81 14.39 27.81
N GLY A 137 1.17 14.10 26.57
CA GLY A 137 0.43 13.19 25.69
C GLY A 137 -0.72 13.84 24.93
N THR A 138 -1.10 15.11 25.21
CA THR A 138 -2.14 15.81 24.44
C THR A 138 -1.72 15.93 22.98
N ALA A 139 -2.55 15.42 22.06
CA ALA A 139 -2.32 15.50 20.62
C ALA A 139 -2.46 16.96 20.15
N ILE A 140 -1.46 17.46 19.45
CA ILE A 140 -1.43 18.83 18.88
C ILE A 140 -1.90 18.79 17.44
N THR A 141 -1.33 17.93 16.63
CA THR A 141 -1.71 17.68 15.24
C THR A 141 -1.13 16.35 14.75
N THR A 142 -1.67 15.84 13.66
CA THR A 142 -1.12 14.66 12.96
C THR A 142 -0.45 15.12 11.67
N ILE A 143 0.77 14.67 11.42
CA ILE A 143 1.48 14.87 10.16
C ILE A 143 1.39 13.60 9.35
N SER A 144 1.02 13.72 8.06
CA SER A 144 0.90 12.59 7.14
C SER A 144 1.64 12.90 5.84
N ASP A 145 2.56 12.02 5.47
CA ASP A 145 3.13 11.98 4.12
C ASP A 145 2.20 11.19 3.21
N VAL A 146 1.54 11.90 2.31
CA VAL A 146 0.58 11.35 1.36
C VAL A 146 1.11 11.35 -0.08
N SER A 147 2.40 11.57 -0.28
CA SER A 147 3.06 11.54 -1.60
C SER A 147 2.95 10.17 -2.27
N THR A 148 2.98 9.14 -1.46
CA THR A 148 2.74 7.74 -1.81
C THR A 148 1.73 7.17 -0.82
N ILE A 149 0.76 6.43 -1.31
CA ILE A 149 -0.19 5.70 -0.47
C ILE A 149 0.23 4.24 -0.38
N LYS A 150 0.29 3.73 0.83
CA LYS A 150 0.36 2.30 1.12
C LYS A 150 -1.08 1.77 1.12
N LEU A 151 -1.36 0.77 0.31
CA LEU A 151 -2.67 0.14 0.25
C LEU A 151 -2.56 -1.25 0.87
N ASP A 152 -3.19 -1.44 2.02
CA ASP A 152 -3.21 -2.70 2.73
C ASP A 152 -4.52 -3.44 2.43
N PHE A 153 -4.42 -4.67 1.96
CA PHE A 153 -5.57 -5.50 1.64
C PHE A 153 -5.32 -6.97 1.97
N PRO A 154 -6.36 -7.69 2.45
CA PRO A 154 -6.24 -9.11 2.76
C PRO A 154 -6.32 -9.94 1.48
N VAL A 155 -5.51 -10.99 1.42
CA VAL A 155 -5.54 -12.00 0.37
C VAL A 155 -5.61 -13.38 1.01
N PRO A 156 -6.53 -14.27 0.58
CA PRO A 156 -6.63 -15.63 1.10
C PRO A 156 -5.31 -16.41 0.95
N GLU A 157 -4.97 -17.25 1.95
CA GLU A 157 -3.74 -18.07 1.92
C GLU A 157 -3.62 -18.96 0.68
N THR A 158 -4.76 -19.41 0.14
CA THR A 158 -4.81 -20.22 -1.08
C THR A 158 -4.26 -19.52 -2.32
N MET A 159 -4.20 -18.18 -2.31
CA MET A 159 -3.71 -17.37 -3.43
C MET A 159 -2.23 -16.95 -3.27
N LEU A 160 -1.57 -17.29 -2.17
CA LEU A 160 -0.17 -16.92 -1.92
C LEU A 160 0.80 -17.48 -2.97
N SER A 161 0.47 -18.63 -3.58
CA SER A 161 1.30 -19.22 -4.61
C SER A 161 1.40 -18.41 -5.90
N VAL A 162 0.45 -17.50 -6.15
CA VAL A 162 0.36 -16.70 -7.40
C VAL A 162 0.67 -15.22 -7.22
N ILE A 163 0.82 -14.74 -5.97
CA ILE A 163 1.12 -13.35 -5.66
C ILE A 163 2.61 -13.19 -5.37
N ARG A 164 3.21 -12.13 -5.92
CA ARG A 164 4.65 -11.83 -5.76
C ARG A 164 4.87 -10.32 -5.52
N PRO A 165 5.86 -9.94 -4.72
CA PRO A 165 6.36 -8.57 -4.71
C PRO A 165 6.77 -8.12 -6.12
N GLY A 166 6.53 -6.85 -6.45
CA GLY A 166 6.77 -6.29 -7.78
C GLY A 166 5.62 -6.43 -8.77
N GLN A 167 4.58 -7.19 -8.44
CA GLN A 167 3.41 -7.37 -9.29
C GLN A 167 2.57 -6.09 -9.34
N GLN A 168 2.09 -5.74 -10.53
CA GLN A 168 1.22 -4.57 -10.74
C GLN A 168 -0.18 -4.84 -10.21
N ILE A 169 -0.79 -3.81 -9.66
CA ILE A 169 -2.19 -3.80 -9.23
C ILE A 169 -2.91 -2.60 -9.81
N GLU A 170 -4.20 -2.74 -9.99
CA GLU A 170 -5.11 -1.63 -10.21
C GLU A 170 -6.06 -1.49 -9.02
N ALA A 171 -6.20 -0.28 -8.50
CA ALA A 171 -7.07 0.01 -7.37
C ALA A 171 -8.06 1.11 -7.74
N VAL A 172 -9.33 0.92 -7.40
CA VAL A 172 -10.40 1.88 -7.67
C VAL A 172 -10.98 2.34 -6.35
N SER A 173 -11.17 3.64 -6.20
CA SER A 173 -11.85 4.24 -5.06
C SER A 173 -13.26 4.71 -5.47
N ALA A 174 -14.23 4.54 -4.59
CA ALA A 174 -15.59 5.05 -4.79
C ALA A 174 -15.63 6.59 -4.94
N ALA A 175 -14.66 7.30 -4.38
CA ALA A 175 -14.53 8.75 -4.53
C ALA A 175 -14.11 9.18 -5.96
N TRP A 176 -13.52 8.27 -6.75
CA TRP A 176 -13.01 8.52 -8.10
C TRP A 176 -13.43 7.40 -9.05
N PRO A 177 -14.74 7.26 -9.35
CA PRO A 177 -15.24 6.19 -10.20
C PRO A 177 -14.67 6.30 -11.61
N GLY A 178 -14.29 5.16 -12.20
CA GLY A 178 -13.74 5.09 -13.55
C GLY A 178 -12.29 5.57 -13.71
N GLN A 179 -11.61 5.92 -12.61
CA GLN A 179 -10.20 6.31 -12.61
C GLN A 179 -9.38 5.32 -11.79
N PRO A 180 -8.82 4.27 -12.39
CA PRO A 180 -7.99 3.32 -11.67
C PRO A 180 -6.64 3.94 -11.30
N PHE A 181 -6.23 3.71 -10.08
CA PHE A 181 -4.90 4.04 -9.57
C PHE A 181 -4.01 2.81 -9.69
N ARG A 182 -2.88 2.97 -10.39
CA ARG A 182 -1.93 1.89 -10.57
C ARG A 182 -0.91 1.89 -9.45
N GLY A 183 -0.62 0.71 -8.94
CA GLY A 183 0.35 0.49 -7.90
C GLY A 183 1.13 -0.79 -8.10
N THR A 184 2.02 -1.07 -7.17
CA THR A 184 2.87 -2.27 -7.19
C THR A 184 2.85 -2.91 -5.83
N ILE A 185 2.71 -4.23 -5.76
CA ILE A 185 2.85 -5.00 -4.53
C ILE A 185 4.26 -4.80 -4.00
N HIS A 186 4.36 -4.27 -2.79
CA HIS A 186 5.65 -4.00 -2.16
C HIS A 186 6.05 -5.12 -1.21
N THR A 187 5.14 -5.54 -0.36
CA THR A 187 5.41 -6.51 0.70
C THR A 187 4.18 -7.39 0.91
N ILE A 188 4.43 -8.65 1.22
CA ILE A 188 3.44 -9.62 1.68
C ILE A 188 3.81 -9.90 3.14
N ASP A 189 2.85 -9.77 4.06
CA ASP A 189 3.09 -10.06 5.47
C ASP A 189 3.52 -11.53 5.63
N PRO A 190 4.55 -11.86 6.40
CA PRO A 190 4.94 -13.24 6.65
C PRO A 190 3.96 -14.01 7.54
N VAL A 191 3.00 -13.33 8.16
CA VAL A 191 2.05 -13.94 9.10
C VAL A 191 0.66 -14.03 8.48
N VAL A 192 0.06 -15.22 8.56
CA VAL A 192 -1.35 -15.47 8.21
C VAL A 192 -2.22 -15.19 9.44
N ASP A 193 -3.26 -14.38 9.29
CA ASP A 193 -4.26 -14.23 10.34
C ASP A 193 -5.06 -15.53 10.50
N PRO A 194 -5.01 -16.20 11.66
CA PRO A 194 -5.68 -17.48 11.87
C PRO A 194 -7.21 -17.38 11.87
N ASN A 195 -7.77 -16.21 12.11
CA ASN A 195 -9.22 -16.01 12.16
C ASN A 195 -9.80 -15.84 10.75
N THR A 196 -9.12 -15.07 9.90
CA THR A 196 -9.58 -14.76 8.54
C THR A 196 -8.98 -15.68 7.48
N ARG A 197 -7.91 -16.44 7.80
CA ARG A 197 -7.13 -17.25 6.86
C ARG A 197 -6.62 -16.42 5.67
N ALA A 198 -6.30 -15.18 5.95
CA ALA A 198 -5.79 -14.24 4.97
C ALA A 198 -4.43 -13.69 5.37
N VAL A 199 -3.66 -13.23 4.38
CA VAL A 199 -2.40 -12.54 4.55
C VAL A 199 -2.58 -11.09 4.14
N THR A 200 -2.06 -10.16 4.89
CA THR A 200 -2.07 -8.76 4.51
C THR A 200 -1.01 -8.50 3.43
N VAL A 201 -1.46 -7.98 2.31
CA VAL A 201 -0.58 -7.55 1.22
C VAL A 201 -0.56 -6.03 1.21
N ARG A 202 0.64 -5.47 1.13
CA ARG A 202 0.86 -4.03 1.02
C ARG A 202 1.35 -3.65 -0.35
N ALA A 203 0.59 -2.82 -1.03
CA ALA A 203 1.00 -2.20 -2.28
C ALA A 203 1.36 -0.72 -2.08
N ARG A 204 2.17 -0.18 -2.99
CA ARG A 204 2.48 1.25 -3.07
C ARG A 204 1.83 1.86 -4.29
N ILE A 205 1.12 2.97 -4.10
CA ILE A 205 0.46 3.73 -5.15
C ILE A 205 1.00 5.16 -5.13
N PRO A 206 1.65 5.65 -6.20
CA PRO A 206 2.05 7.05 -6.32
C PRO A 206 0.84 7.96 -6.25
N ASN A 207 0.91 9.06 -5.51
CA ASN A 207 -0.20 9.98 -5.31
C ASN A 207 0.22 11.45 -5.51
N PRO A 208 0.73 11.83 -6.70
CA PRO A 208 1.25 13.18 -6.95
C PRO A 208 0.16 14.25 -6.79
N ASP A 209 -1.07 13.95 -7.19
CA ASP A 209 -2.21 14.88 -7.12
C ASP A 209 -2.89 14.89 -5.74
N ARG A 210 -2.44 14.05 -4.80
CA ARG A 210 -2.98 13.94 -3.44
C ARG A 210 -4.48 13.63 -3.38
N ARG A 211 -5.00 12.96 -4.42
CA ARG A 211 -6.41 12.56 -4.49
C ARG A 211 -6.74 11.43 -3.53
N LEU A 212 -5.79 10.53 -3.32
CA LEU A 212 -5.93 9.47 -2.32
C LEU A 212 -5.57 10.01 -0.94
N ARG A 213 -6.41 9.68 0.03
CA ARG A 213 -6.21 10.07 1.43
C ARG A 213 -6.16 8.83 2.32
N PRO A 214 -5.37 8.84 3.38
CA PRO A 214 -5.39 7.78 4.39
C PRO A 214 -6.81 7.56 4.92
N GLY A 215 -7.18 6.30 5.13
CA GLY A 215 -8.53 5.90 5.54
C GLY A 215 -9.50 5.61 4.38
N MET A 216 -9.16 5.95 3.13
CA MET A 216 -10.02 5.60 1.99
C MET A 216 -10.04 4.09 1.76
N MET A 217 -11.25 3.58 1.49
CA MET A 217 -11.47 2.21 1.02
C MET A 217 -11.25 2.13 -0.48
N MET A 218 -10.56 1.10 -0.94
CA MET A 218 -10.26 0.88 -2.35
C MET A 218 -10.47 -0.59 -2.72
N THR A 219 -11.10 -0.82 -3.87
CA THR A 219 -11.18 -2.15 -4.47
C THR A 219 -9.92 -2.38 -5.31
N VAL A 220 -9.18 -3.41 -4.99
CA VAL A 220 -7.92 -3.78 -5.65
C VAL A 220 -8.18 -4.92 -6.61
N ALA A 221 -7.67 -4.83 -7.81
CA ALA A 221 -7.60 -5.91 -8.77
C ALA A 221 -6.13 -6.26 -9.02
N ILE A 222 -5.79 -7.52 -8.81
CA ILE A 222 -4.47 -8.08 -9.07
C ILE A 222 -4.59 -8.98 -10.29
N GLU A 223 -3.89 -8.66 -11.36
CA GLU A 223 -3.79 -9.54 -12.51
C GLU A 223 -2.65 -10.54 -12.29
N THR A 224 -2.97 -11.82 -12.37
CA THR A 224 -1.94 -12.88 -12.31
C THR A 224 -1.17 -12.97 -13.63
N ALA A 225 -0.06 -13.68 -13.61
CA ALA A 225 0.69 -13.91 -14.84
C ALA A 225 -0.19 -14.58 -15.89
N PRO A 226 -0.22 -14.02 -17.12
CA PRO A 226 -1.03 -14.60 -18.18
C PRO A 226 -0.53 -15.99 -18.53
N ARG A 227 -1.46 -16.95 -18.65
CA ARG A 227 -1.14 -18.29 -19.09
C ARG A 227 -1.84 -18.61 -20.41
N ASN A 228 -1.15 -19.38 -21.24
CA ASN A 228 -1.72 -19.90 -22.46
C ASN A 228 -2.30 -21.28 -22.17
N SER A 229 -3.62 -21.41 -22.23
CA SER A 229 -4.31 -22.67 -21.96
C SER A 229 -5.20 -23.08 -23.12
N LEU A 230 -5.53 -24.36 -23.19
CA LEU A 230 -6.55 -24.83 -24.11
C LEU A 230 -7.88 -24.19 -23.77
N SER A 231 -8.66 -23.87 -24.79
CA SER A 231 -9.98 -23.31 -24.59
C SER A 231 -10.96 -23.83 -25.61
N VAL A 232 -12.19 -24.03 -25.18
CA VAL A 232 -13.31 -24.38 -26.05
C VAL A 232 -14.40 -23.28 -25.94
N PRO A 233 -15.26 -23.10 -26.96
CA PRO A 233 -16.44 -22.28 -26.82
C PRO A 233 -17.29 -22.76 -25.63
N GLU A 234 -17.88 -21.84 -24.89
CA GLU A 234 -18.67 -22.18 -23.70
C GLU A 234 -19.85 -23.13 -24.01
N LEU A 235 -20.44 -22.98 -25.20
CA LEU A 235 -21.51 -23.85 -25.70
C LEU A 235 -21.11 -25.31 -25.90
N ALA A 236 -19.81 -25.59 -25.96
CA ALA A 236 -19.31 -26.95 -26.10
C ALA A 236 -19.25 -27.72 -24.76
N VAL A 237 -19.28 -27.01 -23.63
CA VAL A 237 -19.17 -27.60 -22.31
C VAL A 237 -20.54 -27.92 -21.75
N VAL A 238 -20.79 -29.19 -21.46
CA VAL A 238 -22.02 -29.67 -20.85
C VAL A 238 -21.78 -29.99 -19.39
N GLY A 239 -22.69 -29.55 -18.54
CA GLY A 239 -22.69 -29.85 -17.11
C GLY A 239 -23.67 -30.95 -16.76
N GLU A 240 -23.26 -31.90 -15.95
CA GLU A 240 -24.11 -32.94 -15.36
C GLU A 240 -23.75 -33.09 -13.88
N GLY A 241 -24.55 -32.47 -13.02
CA GLY A 241 -24.17 -32.33 -11.61
C GLY A 241 -22.86 -31.55 -11.42
N GLU A 242 -21.91 -32.15 -10.72
CA GLU A 242 -20.58 -31.56 -10.50
C GLU A 242 -19.59 -31.80 -11.64
N ARG A 243 -19.92 -32.74 -12.56
CA ARG A 243 -19.04 -33.12 -13.67
C ARG A 243 -19.25 -32.20 -14.87
N ARG A 244 -18.18 -31.98 -15.59
CA ARG A 244 -18.18 -31.22 -16.85
C ARG A 244 -17.61 -32.14 -17.94
N TYR A 245 -18.24 -32.14 -19.10
CA TYR A 245 -17.75 -32.92 -20.25
C TYR A 245 -17.96 -32.14 -21.55
N VAL A 246 -17.20 -32.56 -22.54
CA VAL A 246 -17.36 -32.11 -23.93
C VAL A 246 -17.52 -33.32 -24.81
N PHE A 247 -18.12 -33.14 -25.99
CA PHE A 247 -18.10 -34.16 -27.03
C PHE A 247 -16.94 -33.87 -27.97
N ALA A 248 -15.90 -34.67 -27.85
CA ALA A 248 -14.77 -34.66 -28.77
C ALA A 248 -15.09 -35.50 -30.02
N LEU A 249 -14.58 -35.05 -31.17
CA LEU A 249 -14.76 -35.79 -32.42
C LEU A 249 -13.70 -36.90 -32.51
N GLY A 250 -14.14 -38.16 -32.54
CA GLY A 250 -13.33 -39.33 -32.77
C GLY A 250 -13.32 -39.78 -34.23
N ASP A 251 -12.71 -40.94 -34.48
CA ASP A 251 -12.62 -41.52 -35.80
C ASP A 251 -14.01 -41.80 -36.40
N GLY A 252 -14.17 -41.61 -37.69
CA GLY A 252 -15.44 -41.82 -38.38
C GLY A 252 -16.53 -40.80 -38.01
N ASN A 253 -16.15 -39.58 -37.55
CA ASN A 253 -17.06 -38.53 -37.11
C ASN A 253 -18.01 -38.98 -35.98
N ARG A 254 -17.55 -39.81 -35.07
CA ARG A 254 -18.31 -40.22 -33.89
C ARG A 254 -18.02 -39.29 -32.71
N ALA A 255 -19.08 -38.88 -32.04
CA ALA A 255 -18.97 -38.09 -30.80
C ALA A 255 -18.46 -39.00 -29.68
N ARG A 256 -17.40 -38.56 -29.00
CA ARG A 256 -16.88 -39.25 -27.81
C ARG A 256 -17.05 -38.30 -26.60
N ARG A 257 -17.81 -38.75 -25.64
CA ARG A 257 -17.96 -38.04 -24.37
C ARG A 257 -16.62 -38.05 -23.64
N THR A 258 -16.07 -36.90 -23.38
CA THR A 258 -14.78 -36.71 -22.71
C THR A 258 -14.97 -35.80 -21.48
N GLU A 259 -14.70 -36.36 -20.31
CA GLU A 259 -14.74 -35.58 -19.07
C GLU A 259 -13.59 -34.58 -19.07
N VAL A 260 -13.89 -33.34 -18.66
CA VAL A 260 -12.92 -32.23 -18.65
C VAL A 260 -12.96 -31.51 -17.35
N ARG A 261 -11.79 -31.07 -16.91
CA ARG A 261 -11.65 -30.13 -15.81
C ARG A 261 -11.58 -28.72 -16.39
N THR A 262 -12.57 -27.88 -16.07
CA THR A 262 -12.65 -26.53 -16.58
C THR A 262 -11.96 -25.56 -15.63
N GLY A 263 -11.37 -24.49 -16.18
CA GLY A 263 -10.82 -23.35 -15.46
C GLY A 263 -11.65 -22.10 -15.69
N LEU A 264 -10.97 -20.99 -16.00
CA LEU A 264 -11.58 -19.68 -16.22
C LEU A 264 -12.51 -19.63 -17.43
N ARG A 265 -13.51 -18.75 -17.34
CA ARG A 265 -14.38 -18.35 -18.45
C ARG A 265 -14.05 -16.94 -18.86
N SER A 266 -13.76 -16.74 -20.13
CA SER A 266 -13.41 -15.42 -20.67
C SER A 266 -13.78 -15.33 -22.14
N GLY A 267 -14.45 -14.24 -22.54
CA GLY A 267 -14.80 -13.97 -23.93
C GLY A 267 -15.61 -15.07 -24.61
N GLY A 268 -16.59 -15.70 -23.92
CA GLY A 268 -17.43 -16.78 -24.44
C GLY A 268 -16.69 -18.12 -24.63
N ARG A 269 -15.52 -18.25 -24.03
CA ARG A 269 -14.71 -19.47 -24.03
C ARG A 269 -14.41 -19.92 -22.62
N VAL A 270 -14.27 -21.22 -22.43
CA VAL A 270 -13.93 -21.88 -21.18
C VAL A 270 -12.54 -22.49 -21.30
N GLU A 271 -11.68 -22.20 -20.32
CA GLU A 271 -10.38 -22.82 -20.17
C GLU A 271 -10.54 -24.29 -19.84
N ILE A 272 -9.75 -25.13 -20.48
CA ILE A 272 -9.68 -26.59 -20.21
C ILE A 272 -8.32 -26.90 -19.60
N LEU A 273 -8.36 -27.31 -18.34
CA LEU A 273 -7.16 -27.67 -17.58
C LEU A 273 -6.73 -29.10 -17.86
N GLU A 274 -7.71 -30.02 -18.00
CA GLU A 274 -7.46 -31.43 -18.23
C GLU A 274 -8.57 -32.05 -19.10
N GLY A 275 -8.28 -33.13 -19.80
CA GLY A 275 -9.24 -33.94 -20.56
C GLY A 275 -9.19 -33.76 -22.06
N LEU A 276 -8.55 -32.70 -22.61
CA LEU A 276 -8.38 -32.51 -24.05
C LEU A 276 -6.91 -32.35 -24.45
N ARG A 277 -6.63 -32.66 -25.70
CA ARG A 277 -5.32 -32.45 -26.33
C ARG A 277 -5.36 -31.22 -27.26
N PRO A 278 -4.24 -30.51 -27.46
CA PRO A 278 -4.16 -29.46 -28.45
C PRO A 278 -4.54 -29.95 -29.84
N GLY A 279 -5.38 -29.17 -30.54
CA GLY A 279 -5.85 -29.53 -31.90
C GLY A 279 -7.02 -30.48 -31.94
N GLN A 280 -7.48 -31.02 -30.81
CA GLN A 280 -8.64 -31.94 -30.78
C GLN A 280 -9.93 -31.14 -31.12
N ARG A 281 -10.73 -31.69 -32.04
CA ARG A 281 -11.99 -31.08 -32.48
C ARG A 281 -13.08 -31.41 -31.47
N VAL A 282 -13.87 -30.39 -31.12
CA VAL A 282 -15.01 -30.50 -30.20
C VAL A 282 -16.30 -30.04 -30.88
N ILE A 283 -17.41 -30.62 -30.48
CA ILE A 283 -18.73 -30.27 -30.98
C ILE A 283 -19.20 -29.03 -30.24
N THR A 284 -19.56 -27.98 -30.97
CA THR A 284 -19.98 -26.70 -30.41
C THR A 284 -21.47 -26.41 -30.59
N GLU A 285 -22.09 -27.04 -31.57
CA GLU A 285 -23.53 -26.83 -31.89
C GLU A 285 -24.30 -28.15 -31.76
N GLY A 286 -25.52 -28.06 -31.28
CA GLY A 286 -26.39 -29.21 -31.11
C GLY A 286 -25.99 -30.17 -29.99
N VAL A 287 -25.12 -29.75 -29.08
CA VAL A 287 -24.50 -30.60 -28.02
C VAL A 287 -25.55 -31.33 -27.17
N VAL A 288 -26.71 -30.70 -26.92
CA VAL A 288 -27.82 -31.27 -26.11
C VAL A 288 -28.45 -32.51 -26.78
N LYS A 289 -28.32 -32.65 -28.11
CA LYS A 289 -28.88 -33.75 -28.88
C LYS A 289 -27.88 -34.87 -29.17
N VAL A 290 -26.64 -34.70 -28.76
CA VAL A 290 -25.55 -35.63 -29.03
C VAL A 290 -25.40 -36.62 -27.89
N ALA A 291 -25.38 -37.92 -28.21
CA ALA A 291 -25.06 -38.99 -27.29
C ALA A 291 -23.65 -39.55 -27.58
N ASP A 292 -23.07 -40.22 -26.57
CA ASP A 292 -21.78 -40.90 -26.74
C ASP A 292 -21.84 -41.95 -27.84
N GLY A 293 -20.84 -42.00 -28.71
CA GLY A 293 -20.76 -42.89 -29.88
C GLY A 293 -21.63 -42.45 -31.07
N MET A 294 -22.45 -41.44 -30.97
CA MET A 294 -23.32 -40.95 -32.04
C MET A 294 -22.50 -40.41 -33.22
N GLN A 295 -22.91 -40.80 -34.45
CA GLN A 295 -22.31 -40.24 -35.65
C GLN A 295 -22.87 -38.86 -35.92
N VAL A 296 -21.97 -37.86 -36.05
CA VAL A 296 -22.35 -36.44 -36.27
C VAL A 296 -22.00 -36.01 -37.68
N ARG A 297 -22.86 -35.17 -38.24
CA ARG A 297 -22.54 -34.49 -39.52
C ARG A 297 -21.74 -33.27 -39.22
N LEU A 298 -20.56 -33.12 -39.83
CA LEU A 298 -19.80 -31.89 -39.76
C LEU A 298 -20.55 -30.84 -40.59
N GLY A 299 -21.02 -29.80 -39.95
CA GLY A 299 -21.52 -28.64 -40.67
C GLY A 299 -20.37 -28.04 -41.47
N GLY A 300 -20.53 -27.96 -42.79
CA GLY A 300 -19.56 -27.27 -43.64
C GLY A 300 -19.45 -25.81 -43.16
N THR A 301 -18.26 -25.28 -43.17
CA THR A 301 -18.02 -23.84 -43.05
C THR A 301 -18.72 -23.16 -44.20
N GLY A 302 -20.00 -22.83 -44.03
CA GLY A 302 -20.78 -22.08 -45.02
C GLY A 302 -20.19 -20.72 -45.15
N ASN A 303 -19.51 -20.53 -46.29
CA ASN A 303 -19.06 -19.26 -46.82
C ASN A 303 -20.32 -18.37 -47.00
N ALA A 304 -20.59 -17.50 -46.07
CA ALA A 304 -21.66 -16.48 -46.16
C ALA A 304 -21.26 -15.33 -47.11
N ALA A 305 -20.82 -15.71 -48.33
CA ALA A 305 -20.59 -14.73 -49.39
C ALA A 305 -21.28 -15.32 -50.65
N GLY A 306 -22.52 -14.97 -50.89
CA GLY A 306 -23.13 -15.30 -52.17
C GLY A 306 -24.64 -15.49 -52.18
N ARG A 307 -25.42 -14.59 -51.64
CA ARG A 307 -26.80 -14.35 -52.02
C ARG A 307 -27.09 -12.87 -52.10
N ALA A 308 -26.44 -12.24 -53.07
CA ALA A 308 -26.90 -10.97 -53.57
C ALA A 308 -27.64 -11.24 -54.91
N ASN A 309 -28.91 -10.93 -54.92
CA ASN A 309 -29.62 -10.39 -56.06
C ASN A 309 -29.87 -11.32 -57.26
N ARG A 310 -31.00 -12.01 -57.27
CA ARG A 310 -31.78 -12.19 -58.49
C ARG A 310 -33.15 -11.56 -58.27
N GLY A 311 -33.27 -10.32 -58.72
CA GLY A 311 -34.56 -9.67 -58.90
C GLY A 311 -35.34 -10.35 -60.07
N PRO A 312 -36.67 -10.42 -60.01
CA PRO A 312 -37.48 -10.83 -61.13
C PRO A 312 -37.59 -9.68 -62.09
N GLY A 313 -37.10 -9.96 -63.30
CA GLY A 313 -37.25 -9.12 -64.43
C GLY A 313 -38.69 -9.01 -64.91
N GLY A 314 -38.95 -7.89 -65.49
CA GLY A 314 -40.11 -7.26 -65.98
C GLY A 314 -41.13 -8.10 -66.77
N GLY A 315 -42.29 -7.55 -66.72
CA GLY A 315 -43.40 -7.82 -67.61
C GLY A 315 -44.03 -6.51 -68.04
N ALA A 316 -43.83 -6.18 -69.25
CA ALA A 316 -44.41 -5.03 -69.95
C ALA A 316 -45.95 -5.16 -70.10
N GLY A 317 -46.61 -4.04 -70.23
CA GLY A 317 -47.87 -4.01 -70.86
C GLY A 317 -48.81 -2.89 -70.48
N ARG A 318 -48.77 -1.88 -71.34
CA ARG A 318 -49.78 -0.83 -71.65
C ARG A 318 -49.84 0.38 -70.70
#